data_238798b141a54b554d651dc0895fe813
#
_entry.id   238798b141a54b554d651dc0895fe813
#
_cell.length_a   1.000
_cell.length_b   1.000
_cell.length_c   1.000
_cell.angle_alpha   90.00
_cell.angle_beta   90.00
_cell.angle_gamma   90.00
#
_symmetry.space_group_name_H-M   'P 1'
#
loop_
_entity.id
_entity.type
_entity.pdbx_description
1 polymer ?
#
loop_
_entity_poly.entity_id
_entity_poly.type
_entity_poly.pdbx_seq_one_letter_code
_entity_poly.pdbx_strand_id
1 'polypeptide(L)'
;MGLSVLASIYEGTDSKELSECLDSLEAQTLPADEIVLVLDGPITSPVRACVDRYSAILPIRILEFSQNRGLGPALHDGLLACSHDLIARVDTDDRSLPARFETQVRFLQQTSLVSVVGSMMREQNQKNTKTGSLVRTMPLSHDDISRAARKRNPINHPTVVFRKNDIIASGNYGDYRFFEDYELWARVILKK
;
A
#
# COMPACT_ATOMS: atom_id res chain seq x y z
N MET A 1 -15.60 -10.56 5.06
CA MET A 1 -14.76 -9.39 5.33
C MET A 1 -14.03 -9.11 4.04
N GLY A 2 -14.36 -8.00 3.36
CA GLY A 2 -13.81 -7.68 2.06
C GLY A 2 -12.44 -7.01 2.18
N LEU A 3 -11.68 -7.03 1.07
CA LEU A 3 -10.35 -6.44 0.94
C LEU A 3 -10.35 -5.38 -0.17
N SER A 4 -10.04 -4.12 0.17
CA SER A 4 -9.69 -3.09 -0.80
C SER A 4 -8.18 -2.96 -0.92
N VAL A 5 -7.68 -2.81 -2.15
CA VAL A 5 -6.32 -2.33 -2.39
C VAL A 5 -6.35 -0.81 -2.51
N LEU A 6 -5.37 -0.14 -1.91
CA LEU A 6 -5.17 1.30 -2.02
C LEU A 6 -3.81 1.60 -2.64
N ALA A 7 -3.82 2.24 -3.80
CA ALA A 7 -2.63 2.68 -4.51
C ALA A 7 -2.80 4.11 -5.06
N SER A 8 -1.69 4.82 -5.26
CA SER A 8 -1.69 6.16 -5.88
C SER A 8 -0.71 6.19 -7.04
N ILE A 9 -1.11 6.87 -8.12
CA ILE A 9 -0.29 7.17 -9.28
C ILE A 9 -0.26 8.68 -9.52
N TYR A 10 0.82 9.14 -10.15
CA TYR A 10 1.03 10.55 -10.46
C TYR A 10 1.80 10.70 -11.78
N GLU A 11 2.13 11.90 -12.21
CA GLU A 11 2.83 12.16 -13.48
C GLU A 11 4.15 11.37 -13.64
N GLY A 12 4.87 11.15 -12.53
CA GLY A 12 6.14 10.40 -12.52
C GLY A 12 6.02 8.88 -12.55
N THR A 13 4.80 8.33 -12.55
CA THR A 13 4.59 6.88 -12.59
C THR A 13 5.05 6.29 -13.92
N ASP A 14 5.83 5.20 -13.86
CA ASP A 14 6.22 4.43 -15.04
C ASP A 14 5.11 3.43 -15.43
N SER A 15 4.70 3.45 -16.70
CA SER A 15 3.59 2.61 -17.18
C SER A 15 3.92 1.12 -17.20
N LYS A 16 5.20 0.75 -17.34
CA LYS A 16 5.64 -0.65 -17.29
C LYS A 16 5.64 -1.17 -15.86
N GLU A 17 6.16 -0.39 -14.90
CA GLU A 17 6.14 -0.73 -13.49
C GLU A 17 4.71 -0.85 -12.98
N LEU A 18 3.82 0.09 -13.36
CA LEU A 18 2.39 0.01 -13.06
C LEU A 18 1.76 -1.28 -13.63
N SER A 19 2.07 -1.65 -14.88
CA SER A 19 1.59 -2.89 -15.47
C SER A 19 2.03 -4.12 -14.67
N GLU A 20 3.31 -4.19 -14.31
CA GLU A 20 3.89 -5.29 -13.52
C GLU A 20 3.30 -5.37 -12.10
N CYS A 21 2.99 -4.21 -11.50
CA CYS A 21 2.26 -4.14 -10.25
C CYS A 21 0.85 -4.73 -10.40
N LEU A 22 0.06 -4.27 -11.37
CA LEU A 22 -1.32 -4.72 -11.59
C LEU A 22 -1.38 -6.21 -11.96
N ASP A 23 -0.44 -6.74 -12.77
CA ASP A 23 -0.28 -8.17 -13.03
C ASP A 23 -0.09 -8.95 -11.72
N SER A 24 0.69 -8.39 -10.77
CA SER A 24 0.92 -9.02 -9.48
C SER A 24 -0.31 -9.02 -8.56
N LEU A 25 -1.22 -8.05 -8.75
CA LEU A 25 -2.51 -8.01 -8.04
C LEU A 25 -3.51 -9.00 -8.64
N GLU A 26 -3.53 -9.16 -9.96
CA GLU A 26 -4.32 -10.17 -10.65
C GLU A 26 -3.92 -11.60 -10.23
N ALA A 27 -2.62 -11.82 -10.04
CA ALA A 27 -2.06 -13.13 -9.68
C ALA A 27 -2.21 -13.49 -8.18
N GLN A 28 -2.90 -12.69 -7.36
CA GLN A 28 -3.08 -13.00 -5.94
C GLN A 28 -3.97 -14.24 -5.73
N THR A 29 -3.57 -15.13 -4.80
CA THR A 29 -4.38 -16.31 -4.41
C THR A 29 -5.68 -15.92 -3.71
N LEU A 30 -5.70 -14.77 -3.04
CA LEU A 30 -6.90 -14.10 -2.55
C LEU A 30 -7.06 -12.80 -3.36
N PRO A 31 -7.96 -12.74 -4.35
CA PRO A 31 -8.19 -11.53 -5.13
C PRO A 31 -8.76 -10.41 -4.25
N ALA A 32 -8.45 -9.17 -4.60
CA ALA A 32 -9.07 -8.01 -3.98
C ALA A 32 -10.52 -7.85 -4.47
N ASP A 33 -11.41 -7.45 -3.57
CA ASP A 33 -12.80 -7.13 -3.91
C ASP A 33 -12.92 -5.74 -4.58
N GLU A 34 -11.93 -4.85 -4.34
CA GLU A 34 -11.86 -3.50 -4.87
C GLU A 34 -10.40 -3.05 -4.95
N ILE A 35 -10.05 -2.29 -5.98
CA ILE A 35 -8.78 -1.57 -6.10
C ILE A 35 -9.08 -0.08 -6.26
N VAL A 36 -8.87 0.70 -5.20
CA VAL A 36 -8.96 2.16 -5.27
C VAL A 36 -7.63 2.69 -5.77
N LEU A 37 -7.64 3.18 -7.01
CA LEU A 37 -6.48 3.78 -7.66
C LEU A 37 -6.65 5.30 -7.68
N VAL A 38 -5.83 5.99 -6.89
CA VAL A 38 -5.87 7.45 -6.80
C VAL A 38 -4.96 8.05 -7.87
N LEU A 39 -5.51 8.81 -8.79
CA LEU A 39 -4.78 9.62 -9.76
C LEU A 39 -4.50 10.99 -9.13
N ASP A 40 -3.30 11.15 -8.59
CA ASP A 40 -2.88 12.37 -7.90
C ASP A 40 -2.36 13.41 -8.90
N GLY A 41 -3.30 14.07 -9.57
CA GLY A 41 -3.08 15.02 -10.65
C GLY A 41 -3.02 14.39 -12.05
N PRO A 42 -2.65 15.16 -13.06
CA PRO A 42 -2.53 14.68 -14.44
C PRO A 42 -1.54 13.52 -14.56
N ILE A 43 -1.89 12.52 -15.37
CA ILE A 43 -1.04 11.38 -15.67
C ILE A 43 -0.73 11.32 -17.18
N THR A 44 0.34 10.65 -17.54
CA THR A 44 0.76 10.51 -18.95
C THR A 44 -0.19 9.58 -19.73
N SER A 45 -0.27 9.76 -21.06
CA SER A 45 -1.11 8.92 -21.93
C SER A 45 -0.76 7.41 -21.82
N PRO A 46 0.50 6.96 -21.72
CA PRO A 46 0.83 5.55 -21.52
C PRO A 46 0.31 5.00 -20.20
N VAL A 47 0.37 5.80 -19.12
CA VAL A 47 -0.17 5.42 -17.81
C VAL A 47 -1.69 5.32 -17.85
N ARG A 48 -2.38 6.27 -18.50
CA ARG A 48 -3.84 6.23 -18.70
C ARG A 48 -4.25 4.97 -19.46
N ALA A 49 -3.60 4.66 -20.57
CA ALA A 49 -3.88 3.47 -21.37
C ALA A 49 -3.66 2.17 -20.56
N CYS A 50 -2.65 2.14 -19.67
CA CYS A 50 -2.45 1.03 -18.74
C CYS A 50 -3.63 0.89 -17.77
N VAL A 51 -4.05 1.96 -17.12
CA VAL A 51 -5.19 1.98 -16.20
C VAL A 51 -6.47 1.50 -16.91
N ASP A 52 -6.77 2.04 -18.09
CA ASP A 52 -7.97 1.67 -18.86
C ASP A 52 -7.99 0.18 -19.21
N ARG A 53 -6.84 -0.38 -19.61
CA ARG A 53 -6.69 -1.81 -19.90
C ARG A 53 -7.01 -2.68 -18.69
N TYR A 54 -6.43 -2.37 -17.52
CA TYR A 54 -6.64 -3.18 -16.32
C TYR A 54 -8.01 -2.95 -15.68
N SER A 55 -8.64 -1.81 -15.89
CA SER A 55 -10.03 -1.57 -15.45
C SER A 55 -11.05 -2.50 -16.12
N ALA A 56 -10.70 -3.13 -17.24
CA ALA A 56 -11.53 -4.14 -17.91
C ALA A 56 -11.43 -5.55 -17.26
N ILE A 57 -10.41 -5.81 -16.45
CA ILE A 57 -10.10 -7.14 -15.87
C ILE A 57 -10.06 -7.14 -14.34
N LEU A 58 -9.68 -6.03 -13.72
CA LEU A 58 -9.61 -5.88 -12.27
C LEU A 58 -10.71 -4.95 -11.76
N PRO A 59 -11.17 -5.11 -10.52
CA PRO A 59 -12.21 -4.27 -9.91
C PRO A 59 -11.65 -2.89 -9.53
N ILE A 60 -11.11 -2.15 -10.51
CA ILE A 60 -10.50 -0.83 -10.32
C ILE A 60 -11.58 0.24 -10.21
N ARG A 61 -11.52 1.01 -9.14
CA ARG A 61 -12.25 2.24 -8.92
C ARG A 61 -11.27 3.41 -8.93
N ILE A 62 -11.46 4.34 -9.85
CA ILE A 62 -10.59 5.51 -10.01
C ILE A 62 -11.11 6.65 -9.13
N LEU A 63 -10.20 7.28 -8.38
CA LEU A 63 -10.38 8.56 -7.71
C LEU A 63 -9.38 9.55 -8.34
N GLU A 64 -9.88 10.54 -9.07
CA GLU A 64 -9.04 11.44 -9.87
C GLU A 64 -9.03 12.86 -9.31
N PHE A 65 -7.85 13.43 -9.14
CA PHE A 65 -7.65 14.83 -8.75
C PHE A 65 -7.15 15.66 -9.92
N SER A 66 -7.53 16.93 -9.96
CA SER A 66 -7.10 17.86 -10.99
C SER A 66 -5.66 18.34 -10.83
N GLN A 67 -5.09 18.17 -9.63
CA GLN A 67 -3.73 18.61 -9.28
C GLN A 67 -3.05 17.58 -8.39
N ASN A 68 -1.72 17.46 -8.50
CA ASN A 68 -0.92 16.67 -7.57
C ASN A 68 -0.91 17.34 -6.20
N ARG A 69 -1.33 16.60 -5.18
CA ARG A 69 -1.41 17.06 -3.78
C ARG A 69 -0.40 16.34 -2.88
N GLY A 70 0.31 15.37 -3.42
CA GLY A 70 1.27 14.53 -2.71
C GLY A 70 0.66 13.25 -2.14
N LEU A 71 1.53 12.28 -1.79
CA LEU A 71 1.14 10.93 -1.43
C LEU A 71 0.21 10.88 -0.20
N GLY A 72 0.53 11.65 0.86
CA GLY A 72 -0.27 11.68 2.08
C GLY A 72 -1.74 12.07 1.83
N PRO A 73 -2.03 13.25 1.26
CA PRO A 73 -3.38 13.67 0.88
C PRO A 73 -4.07 12.72 -0.09
N ALA A 74 -3.35 12.16 -1.07
CA ALA A 74 -3.90 11.19 -2.01
C ALA A 74 -4.36 9.90 -1.30
N LEU A 75 -3.53 9.36 -0.41
CA LEU A 75 -3.88 8.17 0.39
C LEU A 75 -4.96 8.46 1.43
N HIS A 76 -5.01 9.69 1.97
CA HIS A 76 -6.08 10.12 2.87
C HIS A 76 -7.46 9.95 2.24
N ASP A 77 -7.65 10.57 1.09
CA ASP A 77 -8.95 10.53 0.39
C ASP A 77 -9.22 9.15 -0.22
N GLY A 78 -8.16 8.49 -0.73
CA GLY A 78 -8.24 7.11 -1.20
C GLY A 78 -8.71 6.14 -0.13
N LEU A 79 -8.21 6.26 1.11
CA LEU A 79 -8.65 5.43 2.23
C LEU A 79 -10.13 5.65 2.54
N LEU A 80 -10.59 6.89 2.55
CA LEU A 80 -12.00 7.21 2.76
C LEU A 80 -12.89 6.61 1.66
N ALA A 81 -12.39 6.59 0.40
CA ALA A 81 -13.09 6.02 -0.74
C ALA A 81 -13.15 4.49 -0.75
N CYS A 82 -12.24 3.79 -0.07
CA CYS A 82 -12.27 2.32 0.03
C CYS A 82 -13.56 1.85 0.71
N SER A 83 -14.17 0.79 0.19
CA SER A 83 -15.47 0.28 0.67
C SER A 83 -15.35 -0.80 1.75
N HIS A 84 -14.19 -1.45 1.88
CA HIS A 84 -14.00 -2.62 2.73
C HIS A 84 -13.27 -2.34 4.03
N ASP A 85 -13.36 -3.29 4.98
CA ASP A 85 -12.77 -3.16 6.32
C ASP A 85 -11.25 -3.37 6.34
N LEU A 86 -10.73 -4.20 5.43
CA LEU A 86 -9.30 -4.46 5.29
C LEU A 86 -8.77 -3.73 4.07
N ILE A 87 -7.64 -3.07 4.25
CA ILE A 87 -6.97 -2.30 3.20
C ILE A 87 -5.56 -2.82 3.00
N ALA A 88 -5.24 -3.25 1.79
CA ALA A 88 -3.87 -3.54 1.36
C ALA A 88 -3.28 -2.32 0.67
N ARG A 89 -2.22 -1.77 1.24
CA ARG A 89 -1.48 -0.67 0.63
C ARG A 89 -0.44 -1.24 -0.36
N VAL A 90 -0.32 -0.62 -1.53
CA VAL A 90 0.58 -1.04 -2.61
C VAL A 90 1.22 0.18 -3.27
N ASP A 91 2.55 0.16 -3.46
CA ASP A 91 3.25 1.07 -4.38
C ASP A 91 3.15 0.52 -5.81
N THR A 92 2.97 1.41 -6.77
CA THR A 92 2.72 1.04 -8.17
C THR A 92 3.99 0.66 -8.94
N ASP A 93 5.16 0.77 -8.31
CA ASP A 93 6.47 0.29 -8.75
C ASP A 93 6.89 -1.02 -8.06
N ASP A 94 6.06 -1.54 -7.15
CA ASP A 94 6.28 -2.79 -6.41
C ASP A 94 5.47 -3.97 -6.97
N ARG A 95 5.91 -5.19 -6.69
CA ARG A 95 5.20 -6.43 -7.03
C ARG A 95 4.86 -7.21 -5.77
N SER A 96 3.61 -7.59 -5.65
CA SER A 96 3.12 -8.43 -4.55
C SER A 96 3.32 -9.91 -4.86
N LEU A 97 3.90 -10.67 -3.92
CA LEU A 97 3.97 -12.14 -4.08
C LEU A 97 2.55 -12.74 -4.05
N PRO A 98 2.27 -13.83 -4.79
CA PRO A 98 0.92 -14.35 -4.98
C PRO A 98 0.13 -14.64 -3.68
N ALA A 99 0.79 -15.13 -2.64
CA ALA A 99 0.14 -15.45 -1.36
C ALA A 99 0.08 -14.28 -0.36
N ARG A 100 0.47 -13.05 -0.76
CA ARG A 100 0.58 -11.93 0.16
C ARG A 100 -0.76 -11.62 0.83
N PHE A 101 -1.79 -11.37 0.05
CA PHE A 101 -3.08 -10.96 0.59
C PHE A 101 -3.73 -12.06 1.42
N GLU A 102 -3.72 -13.30 0.94
CA GLU A 102 -4.27 -14.43 1.69
C GLU A 102 -3.60 -14.59 3.05
N THR A 103 -2.27 -14.52 3.10
CA THR A 103 -1.50 -14.66 4.35
C THR A 103 -1.82 -13.56 5.33
N GLN A 104 -1.82 -12.30 4.89
CA GLN A 104 -2.03 -11.14 5.77
C GLN A 104 -3.49 -11.01 6.22
N VAL A 105 -4.44 -11.25 5.34
CA VAL A 105 -5.88 -11.24 5.67
C VAL A 105 -6.20 -12.34 6.68
N ARG A 106 -5.72 -13.57 6.45
CA ARG A 106 -5.90 -14.68 7.39
C ARG A 106 -5.32 -14.37 8.76
N PHE A 107 -4.13 -13.76 8.81
CA PHE A 107 -3.52 -13.33 10.07
C PHE A 107 -4.39 -12.32 10.82
N LEU A 108 -4.88 -11.27 10.13
CA LEU A 108 -5.76 -10.28 10.75
C LEU A 108 -7.10 -10.87 11.19
N GLN A 109 -7.65 -11.84 10.47
CA GLN A 109 -8.89 -12.53 10.88
C GLN A 109 -8.72 -13.33 12.18
N GLN A 110 -7.53 -13.90 12.39
CA GLN A 110 -7.20 -14.69 13.58
C GLN A 110 -6.75 -13.83 14.78
N THR A 111 -6.41 -12.56 14.56
CA THR A 111 -5.82 -11.67 15.57
C THR A 111 -6.57 -10.34 15.64
N SER A 112 -7.73 -10.32 16.33
CA SER A 112 -8.61 -9.13 16.37
C SER A 112 -7.96 -7.87 16.97
N LEU A 113 -6.95 -8.03 17.83
CA LEU A 113 -6.23 -6.92 18.46
C LEU A 113 -5.14 -6.29 17.56
N VAL A 114 -4.83 -6.89 16.41
CA VAL A 114 -3.83 -6.34 15.50
C VAL A 114 -4.51 -5.42 14.49
N SER A 115 -4.07 -4.16 14.44
CA SER A 115 -4.58 -3.15 13.53
C SER A 115 -3.84 -3.15 12.18
N VAL A 116 -2.54 -3.46 12.17
CA VAL A 116 -1.65 -3.39 11.00
C VAL A 116 -0.75 -4.61 10.98
N VAL A 117 -0.64 -5.27 9.84
CA VAL A 117 0.36 -6.30 9.56
C VAL A 117 1.18 -5.89 8.32
N GLY A 118 2.49 -5.86 8.46
CA GLY A 118 3.42 -5.65 7.35
C GLY A 118 4.12 -6.95 6.95
N SER A 119 4.98 -6.86 5.94
CA SER A 119 5.88 -7.96 5.58
C SER A 119 7.30 -7.46 5.32
N MET A 120 8.23 -8.39 5.20
CA MET A 120 9.54 -8.11 4.65
C MET A 120 9.39 -7.83 3.15
N MET A 121 10.33 -7.09 2.58
CA MET A 121 10.38 -6.85 1.14
C MET A 121 11.77 -7.25 0.60
N ARG A 122 11.77 -7.64 -0.67
CA ARG A 122 12.99 -7.94 -1.41
C ARG A 122 13.28 -6.80 -2.37
N GLU A 123 14.39 -6.11 -2.16
CA GLU A 123 14.84 -5.07 -3.08
C GLU A 123 15.53 -5.72 -4.29
N GLN A 124 15.04 -5.43 -5.50
CA GLN A 124 15.69 -5.86 -6.74
C GLN A 124 16.43 -4.67 -7.34
N ASN A 125 17.75 -4.76 -7.40
CA ASN A 125 18.54 -3.75 -8.08
C ASN A 125 18.60 -4.08 -9.59
N GLN A 126 17.79 -3.41 -10.39
CA GLN A 126 17.75 -3.60 -11.84
C GLN A 126 19.08 -3.27 -12.54
N LYS A 127 19.95 -2.43 -11.93
CA LYS A 127 21.21 -1.99 -12.50
C LYS A 127 22.41 -2.86 -12.12
N ASN A 128 22.30 -3.74 -11.14
CA ASN A 128 23.43 -4.52 -10.65
C ASN A 128 23.04 -5.97 -10.31
N THR A 129 22.98 -6.81 -11.33
CA THR A 129 22.66 -8.25 -11.20
C THR A 129 23.71 -9.07 -10.43
N LYS A 130 24.86 -8.47 -10.09
CA LYS A 130 25.96 -9.13 -9.36
C LYS A 130 25.83 -9.06 -7.83
N THR A 131 25.10 -8.08 -7.31
CA THR A 131 24.77 -8.01 -5.87
C THR A 131 23.38 -8.60 -5.69
N GLY A 132 23.29 -9.79 -5.13
CA GLY A 132 22.02 -10.52 -4.89
C GLY A 132 20.91 -9.64 -4.29
N SER A 133 19.66 -10.06 -4.41
CA SER A 133 18.51 -9.35 -3.87
C SER A 133 18.67 -9.16 -2.35
N LEU A 134 18.62 -7.92 -1.88
CA LEU A 134 18.64 -7.60 -0.46
C LEU A 134 17.24 -7.79 0.13
N VAL A 135 17.13 -8.56 1.19
CA VAL A 135 15.88 -8.66 1.96
C VAL A 135 15.89 -7.58 3.06
N ARG A 136 14.98 -6.62 2.97
CA ARG A 136 14.76 -5.64 4.03
C ARG A 136 13.93 -6.30 5.14
N THR A 137 14.59 -6.58 6.26
CA THR A 137 13.97 -7.17 7.45
C THR A 137 13.43 -6.10 8.37
N MET A 138 12.24 -6.35 8.91
CA MET A 138 11.55 -5.46 9.85
C MET A 138 11.30 -6.16 11.18
N PRO A 139 11.10 -5.40 12.27
CA PRO A 139 10.72 -5.99 13.56
C PRO A 139 9.40 -6.77 13.44
N LEU A 140 9.28 -7.86 14.18
CA LEU A 140 8.13 -8.77 14.07
C LEU A 140 7.10 -8.58 15.20
N SER A 141 7.56 -8.25 16.41
CA SER A 141 6.66 -8.07 17.56
C SER A 141 6.27 -6.59 17.73
N HIS A 142 5.11 -6.34 18.35
CA HIS A 142 4.66 -4.98 18.70
C HIS A 142 5.72 -4.23 19.52
N ASP A 143 6.33 -4.88 20.51
CA ASP A 143 7.34 -4.25 21.36
C ASP A 143 8.61 -3.87 20.59
N ASP A 144 9.05 -4.71 19.65
CA ASP A 144 10.19 -4.41 18.79
C ASP A 144 9.86 -3.30 17.79
N ILE A 145 8.65 -3.30 17.22
CA ILE A 145 8.14 -2.24 16.37
C ILE A 145 8.14 -0.91 17.13
N SER A 146 7.57 -0.89 18.34
CA SER A 146 7.49 0.31 19.20
C SER A 146 8.87 0.84 19.58
N ARG A 147 9.81 -0.04 19.86
CA ARG A 147 11.22 0.35 20.13
C ARG A 147 11.91 0.93 18.90
N ALA A 148 11.72 0.29 17.74
CA ALA A 148 12.33 0.74 16.48
C ALA A 148 11.74 2.07 16.00
N ALA A 149 10.44 2.31 16.23
CA ALA A 149 9.75 3.54 15.87
C ALA A 149 10.35 4.81 16.50
N ARG A 150 11.09 4.67 17.59
CA ARG A 150 11.80 5.81 18.21
C ARG A 150 13.02 6.28 17.42
N LYS A 151 13.48 5.50 16.43
CA LYS A 151 14.73 5.75 15.70
C LYS A 151 14.58 5.73 14.18
N ARG A 152 13.61 5.01 13.65
CA ARG A 152 13.38 4.84 12.20
C ARG A 152 11.98 4.34 11.94
N ASN A 153 11.53 4.46 10.68
CA ASN A 153 10.28 3.84 10.26
C ASN A 153 10.35 2.31 10.48
N PRO A 154 9.47 1.73 11.31
CA PRO A 154 9.53 0.32 11.70
C PRO A 154 8.75 -0.62 10.79
N ILE A 155 7.98 -0.09 9.82
CA ILE A 155 7.08 -0.86 8.97
C ILE A 155 7.29 -0.44 7.51
N ASN A 156 7.42 -1.41 6.61
CA ASN A 156 7.49 -1.12 5.18
C ASN A 156 6.09 -0.75 4.66
N HIS A 157 5.88 0.50 4.31
CA HIS A 157 4.59 1.04 3.88
C HIS A 157 3.91 0.24 2.74
N PRO A 158 4.61 -0.13 1.63
CA PRO A 158 3.96 -0.83 0.52
C PRO A 158 3.55 -2.27 0.84
N THR A 159 3.91 -2.76 2.02
CA THR A 159 3.67 -4.16 2.38
C THR A 159 2.50 -4.37 3.35
N VAL A 160 1.85 -3.30 3.81
CA VAL A 160 0.86 -3.43 4.89
C VAL A 160 -0.51 -3.85 4.39
N VAL A 161 -1.19 -4.65 5.24
CA VAL A 161 -2.64 -4.76 5.29
C VAL A 161 -3.09 -4.27 6.66
N PHE A 162 -4.13 -3.45 6.72
CA PHE A 162 -4.60 -2.86 7.96
C PHE A 162 -6.12 -2.78 8.05
N ARG A 163 -6.63 -2.56 9.27
CA ARG A 163 -8.04 -2.28 9.51
C ARG A 163 -8.34 -0.82 9.25
N LYS A 164 -9.23 -0.55 8.28
CA LYS A 164 -9.61 0.81 7.86
C LYS A 164 -10.00 1.69 9.06
N ASN A 165 -10.89 1.20 9.91
CA ASN A 165 -11.42 1.96 11.03
C ASN A 165 -10.34 2.33 12.05
N ASP A 166 -9.34 1.47 12.29
CA ASP A 166 -8.25 1.76 13.21
C ASP A 166 -7.33 2.87 12.68
N ILE A 167 -7.08 2.88 11.37
CA ILE A 167 -6.30 3.94 10.72
C ILE A 167 -7.07 5.26 10.73
N ILE A 168 -8.36 5.26 10.38
CA ILE A 168 -9.21 6.46 10.46
C ILE A 168 -9.27 6.98 11.90
N ALA A 169 -9.50 6.11 12.88
CA ALA A 169 -9.51 6.48 14.29
C ALA A 169 -8.17 7.05 14.76
N SER A 170 -7.06 6.66 14.13
CA SER A 170 -5.72 7.21 14.41
C SER A 170 -5.43 8.52 13.68
N GLY A 171 -6.41 9.09 12.96
CA GLY A 171 -6.32 10.38 12.27
C GLY A 171 -5.99 10.29 10.79
N ASN A 172 -6.00 9.07 10.20
CA ASN A 172 -5.74 8.84 8.78
C ASN A 172 -4.35 9.35 8.32
N TYR A 173 -4.05 9.31 7.02
CA TYR A 173 -2.82 9.88 6.47
C TYR A 173 -2.81 11.41 6.60
N GLY A 174 -1.70 11.96 7.06
CA GLY A 174 -1.47 13.41 7.13
C GLY A 174 -0.70 13.94 5.92
N ASP A 175 -0.67 15.27 5.78
CA ASP A 175 0.14 15.96 4.76
C ASP A 175 1.58 16.16 5.27
N TYR A 176 2.29 15.04 5.41
CA TYR A 176 3.70 15.02 5.84
C TYR A 176 4.58 14.51 4.69
N ARG A 177 5.08 15.42 3.88
CA ARG A 177 5.89 15.08 2.72
C ARG A 177 7.07 14.18 3.10
N PHE A 178 7.14 12.97 2.52
CA PHE A 178 8.13 11.90 2.74
C PHE A 178 8.04 11.17 4.10
N PHE A 179 7.10 11.54 4.96
CA PHE A 179 6.96 10.95 6.31
C PHE A 179 5.51 10.56 6.64
N GLU A 180 4.61 10.57 5.66
CA GLU A 180 3.19 10.30 5.81
C GLU A 180 2.88 8.95 6.46
N ASP A 181 3.70 7.94 6.17
CA ASP A 181 3.58 6.60 6.73
C ASP A 181 4.21 6.51 8.13
N TYR A 182 5.41 7.04 8.31
CA TYR A 182 6.10 6.98 9.60
C TYR A 182 5.34 7.76 10.70
N GLU A 183 4.81 8.91 10.35
CA GLU A 183 4.00 9.71 11.24
C GLU A 183 2.69 8.99 11.61
N LEU A 184 2.03 8.35 10.63
CA LEU A 184 0.85 7.53 10.85
C LEU A 184 1.15 6.36 11.79
N TRP A 185 2.24 5.62 11.55
CA TRP A 185 2.62 4.50 12.42
C TRP A 185 2.90 4.94 13.84
N ALA A 186 3.53 6.09 14.04
CA ALA A 186 3.74 6.65 15.37
C ALA A 186 2.41 6.86 16.11
N ARG A 187 1.39 7.43 15.45
CA ARG A 187 0.05 7.62 16.05
C ARG A 187 -0.66 6.29 16.34
N VAL A 188 -0.57 5.34 15.42
CA VAL A 188 -1.18 3.99 15.60
C VAL A 188 -0.55 3.27 16.78
N ILE A 189 0.78 3.33 16.93
CA ILE A 189 1.50 2.68 18.04
C ILE A 189 1.18 3.32 19.38
N LEU A 190 1.03 4.66 19.44
CA LEU A 190 0.75 5.38 20.69
C LEU A 190 -0.69 5.21 21.18
N LYS A 191 -1.62 4.78 20.35
CA LYS A 191 -3.01 4.56 20.72
C LYS A 191 -3.27 3.24 21.44
N LYS A 192 -2.33 2.34 21.42
CA LYS A 192 -2.38 1.04 22.12
C LYS A 192 -1.54 1.07 23.39
#